data_714b57830cc43f016f979bb4fda43790
#
_entry.id   714b57830cc43f016f979bb4fda43790
#
_cell.length_a   1.000
_cell.length_b   1.000
_cell.length_c   1.000
_cell.angle_alpha   90.00
_cell.angle_beta   90.00
_cell.angle_gamma   90.00
#
_symmetry.space_group_name_H-M   'P 1'
#
loop_
_entity.id
_entity.type
_entity.pdbx_description
1 polymer ?
#
loop_
_entity_poly.entity_id
_entity_poly.type
_entity_poly.pdbx_seq_one_letter_code
_entity_poly.pdbx_strand_id
1 'polypeptide(L)'
;MIIIGNNPYFWIKSIILQEKEYIKGRGAQKNTNNRFAEFSNELRDDFLEFCRIEGEISDRNKTQYLPIFPKTIVNKVSSPDVGMNYSLNPYQGCEHGCIYCYARNTHEYWGYSAGLDFERKILVKKDAPALLEAKLKSRSWKAATIVLSGNTDCYQPAEKQFGITRACLEVFLKYRHPVGIITKNVLVLRDLDILTQLAQENLIAVNVSVTSLSEETRRILEPRTATIKKRLETIRHLSENHIPVNAMLAPIIPGINSHEILNLAKAVSDAGALSFGFTVVRLNGAIGQIFEDWIRKTLPDRANKVLQQIADCHGGSLNDSRFGIRNRGEGKIAQQIKDMAHLARQKYFKDKVFPKLNTELYEAYKGGQLKLF
;
A
#
# COMPACT_ATOMS: atom_id res chain seq x y z
N MET A 1 13.17 -13.08 -60.15
CA MET A 1 13.30 -14.23 -59.23
C MET A 1 14.37 -13.84 -58.23
N ILE A 2 13.97 -13.23 -57.09
CA ILE A 2 14.89 -12.79 -56.02
C ILE A 2 14.79 -13.84 -54.91
N ILE A 3 15.89 -14.56 -54.71
CA ILE A 3 16.01 -15.55 -53.64
C ILE A 3 16.27 -14.80 -52.33
N ILE A 4 15.28 -14.77 -51.44
CA ILE A 4 15.42 -14.25 -50.05
C ILE A 4 16.06 -15.37 -49.24
N GLY A 5 17.33 -15.22 -48.90
CA GLY A 5 18.08 -16.16 -48.06
C GLY A 5 17.53 -16.23 -46.65
N ASN A 6 17.12 -17.43 -46.24
CA ASN A 6 16.80 -17.77 -44.86
C ASN A 6 18.05 -17.69 -43.98
N ASN A 7 18.27 -16.60 -43.29
CA ASN A 7 19.34 -16.51 -42.29
C ASN A 7 18.76 -16.77 -40.89
N PRO A 8 19.03 -17.91 -40.25
CA PRO A 8 18.51 -18.29 -38.95
C PRO A 8 18.96 -17.34 -37.81
N TYR A 9 20.02 -16.57 -38.03
CA TYR A 9 20.51 -15.58 -37.07
C TYR A 9 19.63 -14.32 -36.97
N PHE A 10 18.76 -14.06 -37.94
CA PHE A 10 17.81 -12.94 -37.87
C PHE A 10 16.68 -13.18 -36.85
N TRP A 11 16.27 -14.44 -36.69
CA TRP A 11 15.25 -14.84 -35.73
C TRP A 11 15.77 -14.84 -34.28
N ILE A 12 17.05 -15.20 -34.09
CA ILE A 12 17.70 -15.21 -32.79
C ILE A 12 17.89 -13.75 -32.26
N LYS A 13 18.24 -12.81 -33.15
CA LYS A 13 18.34 -11.39 -32.77
C LYS A 13 17.00 -10.76 -32.43
N SER A 14 15.90 -11.12 -33.06
CA SER A 14 14.56 -10.59 -32.73
C SER A 14 13.99 -11.19 -31.43
N ILE A 15 14.42 -12.38 -31.01
CA ILE A 15 14.04 -12.98 -29.72
C ILE A 15 14.86 -12.37 -28.56
N ILE A 16 16.10 -11.98 -28.79
CA ILE A 16 16.99 -11.36 -27.77
C ILE A 16 16.68 -9.86 -27.57
N LEU A 17 16.02 -9.19 -28.52
CA LEU A 17 15.70 -7.75 -28.44
C LEU A 17 14.36 -7.41 -27.74
N GLN A 18 13.71 -8.37 -27.10
CA GLN A 18 12.56 -8.15 -26.22
C GLN A 18 12.92 -8.19 -24.72
N GLU A 19 14.09 -7.77 -24.30
CA GLU A 19 14.26 -7.21 -22.97
C GLU A 19 13.49 -5.90 -22.94
N LYS A 20 12.22 -5.98 -22.53
CA LYS A 20 11.33 -4.82 -22.42
C LYS A 20 12.02 -3.80 -21.54
N GLU A 21 12.31 -2.64 -22.11
CA GLU A 21 12.88 -1.47 -21.44
C GLU A 21 12.25 -1.26 -20.06
N TYR A 22 13.05 -1.03 -19.02
CA TYR A 22 12.58 -0.79 -17.68
C TYR A 22 11.70 0.47 -17.65
N ILE A 23 10.45 0.33 -17.23
CA ILE A 23 9.49 1.43 -17.15
C ILE A 23 9.80 2.28 -15.92
N LYS A 24 10.52 3.37 -16.12
CA LYS A 24 10.92 4.28 -15.05
C LYS A 24 9.70 4.88 -14.33
N GLY A 25 9.74 4.87 -12.99
CA GLY A 25 8.69 5.44 -12.15
C GLY A 25 7.46 4.53 -11.98
N ARG A 26 7.55 3.27 -12.39
CA ARG A 26 6.53 2.23 -12.13
C ARG A 26 7.16 1.06 -11.39
N GLY A 27 6.42 0.47 -10.45
CA GLY A 27 6.87 -0.73 -9.74
C GLY A 27 6.70 -1.96 -10.62
N ALA A 28 5.49 -2.21 -11.11
CA ALA A 28 5.24 -3.29 -12.07
C ALA A 28 5.82 -2.94 -13.43
N GLN A 29 6.43 -3.93 -14.07
CA GLN A 29 7.05 -3.80 -15.40
C GLN A 29 6.21 -4.43 -16.50
N LYS A 30 5.14 -5.16 -16.12
CA LYS A 30 4.20 -5.83 -17.01
C LYS A 30 2.80 -5.86 -16.41
N ASN A 31 1.81 -6.13 -17.25
CA ASN A 31 0.51 -6.60 -16.81
C ASN A 31 0.53 -8.12 -16.66
N THR A 32 -0.27 -8.65 -15.76
CA THR A 32 -0.56 -10.08 -15.59
C THR A 32 -1.96 -10.37 -16.12
N ASN A 33 -2.21 -11.60 -16.52
CA ASN A 33 -3.55 -12.03 -16.89
C ASN A 33 -4.46 -11.93 -15.65
N ASN A 34 -5.67 -11.43 -15.86
CA ASN A 34 -6.67 -11.36 -14.80
C ASN A 34 -7.27 -12.76 -14.62
N ARG A 35 -7.19 -13.31 -13.40
CA ARG A 35 -7.65 -14.67 -13.07
C ARG A 35 -9.18 -14.86 -13.18
N PHE A 36 -9.94 -13.78 -13.27
CA PHE A 36 -11.41 -13.81 -13.43
C PHE A 36 -11.86 -13.51 -14.86
N ALA A 37 -10.94 -13.21 -15.78
CA ALA A 37 -11.27 -12.98 -17.17
C ALA A 37 -11.44 -14.31 -17.91
N GLU A 38 -12.57 -14.49 -18.58
CA GLU A 38 -12.84 -15.65 -19.44
C GLU A 38 -11.95 -15.65 -20.69
N PHE A 39 -11.50 -14.47 -21.13
CA PHE A 39 -10.63 -14.28 -22.28
C PHE A 39 -9.42 -13.43 -21.91
N SER A 40 -8.22 -13.84 -22.34
CA SER A 40 -7.02 -13.02 -22.28
C SER A 40 -6.90 -12.17 -23.54
N ASN A 41 -7.00 -10.86 -23.42
CA ASN A 41 -6.68 -9.95 -24.52
C ASN A 41 -5.17 -9.68 -24.52
N GLU A 42 -4.42 -10.33 -25.38
CA GLU A 42 -3.06 -9.95 -25.71
C GLU A 42 -3.10 -8.96 -26.88
N LEU A 43 -2.60 -7.76 -26.64
CA LEU A 43 -2.37 -6.82 -27.73
C LEU A 43 -1.15 -7.27 -28.51
N ARG A 44 -1.36 -7.66 -29.75
CA ARG A 44 -0.30 -8.09 -30.66
C ARG A 44 0.64 -6.91 -30.94
N ASP A 45 1.93 -7.18 -30.95
CA ASP A 45 2.96 -6.16 -31.16
C ASP A 45 2.83 -5.46 -32.54
N ASP A 46 2.38 -6.21 -33.56
CA ASP A 46 2.10 -5.67 -34.90
C ASP A 46 0.93 -4.67 -34.90
N PHE A 47 -0.15 -4.94 -34.15
CA PHE A 47 -1.25 -4.00 -33.97
C PHE A 47 -0.81 -2.75 -33.19
N LEU A 48 0.09 -2.92 -32.22
CA LEU A 48 0.65 -1.81 -31.47
C LEU A 48 1.53 -0.90 -32.32
N GLU A 49 2.27 -1.48 -33.25
CA GLU A 49 3.10 -0.73 -34.20
C GLU A 49 2.26 0.02 -35.22
N PHE A 50 1.21 -0.60 -35.72
CA PHE A 50 0.21 0.04 -36.56
C PHE A 50 -0.41 1.27 -35.87
N CYS A 51 -0.92 1.11 -34.64
CA CYS A 51 -1.47 2.23 -33.87
C CYS A 51 -0.44 3.35 -33.59
N ARG A 52 0.87 3.04 -33.47
CA ARG A 52 1.94 4.04 -33.35
C ARG A 52 2.10 4.85 -34.64
N ILE A 53 2.07 4.19 -35.78
CA ILE A 53 2.20 4.82 -37.09
C ILE A 53 1.01 5.73 -37.37
N GLU A 54 -0.21 5.31 -37.03
CA GLU A 54 -1.45 6.09 -37.20
C GLU A 54 -1.65 7.20 -36.14
N GLY A 55 -0.74 7.33 -35.18
CA GLY A 55 -0.87 8.36 -34.12
C GLY A 55 -1.97 8.12 -33.10
N GLU A 56 -2.60 6.92 -33.12
CA GLU A 56 -3.70 6.55 -32.23
C GLU A 56 -3.25 6.10 -30.83
N ILE A 57 -1.95 6.03 -30.55
CA ILE A 57 -1.45 5.67 -29.23
C ILE A 57 -1.56 6.88 -28.33
N SER A 58 -2.65 6.92 -27.57
CA SER A 58 -2.71 7.75 -26.38
C SER A 58 -1.53 7.41 -25.45
N ASP A 59 -0.99 8.42 -24.77
CA ASP A 59 0.13 8.29 -23.82
C ASP A 59 -0.18 7.21 -22.76
N ARG A 60 0.19 5.95 -23.05
CA ARG A 60 -0.05 4.77 -22.21
C ARG A 60 0.57 4.88 -20.82
N ASN A 61 1.39 5.91 -20.61
CA ASN A 61 2.06 6.14 -19.33
C ASN A 61 1.25 7.01 -18.38
N LYS A 62 0.19 7.68 -18.82
CA LYS A 62 -0.66 8.52 -17.97
C LYS A 62 -1.57 7.69 -17.07
N THR A 63 -1.74 8.18 -15.83
CA THR A 63 -2.74 7.66 -14.91
C THR A 63 -4.13 8.08 -15.38
N GLN A 64 -5.07 7.15 -15.37
CA GLN A 64 -6.49 7.36 -15.67
C GLN A 64 -7.28 7.31 -14.37
N TYR A 65 -8.20 8.26 -14.17
CA TYR A 65 -9.09 8.31 -13.01
C TYR A 65 -10.51 7.96 -13.47
N LEU A 66 -11.01 6.81 -13.00
CA LEU A 66 -12.28 6.24 -13.42
C LEU A 66 -13.29 6.34 -12.26
N PRO A 67 -14.40 7.08 -12.40
CA PRO A 67 -15.40 7.16 -11.34
C PRO A 67 -16.11 5.83 -11.19
N ILE A 68 -16.33 5.41 -9.93
CA ILE A 68 -17.13 4.25 -9.58
C ILE A 68 -18.08 4.60 -8.43
N PHE A 69 -19.22 3.91 -8.37
CA PHE A 69 -20.32 4.15 -7.46
C PHE A 69 -20.65 2.89 -6.64
N PRO A 70 -19.88 2.59 -5.59
CA PRO A 70 -20.14 1.44 -4.74
C PRO A 70 -21.39 1.63 -3.89
N LYS A 71 -22.09 0.54 -3.55
CA LYS A 71 -23.24 0.57 -2.64
C LYS A 71 -22.84 0.84 -1.19
N THR A 72 -21.62 0.49 -0.79
CA THR A 72 -21.08 0.64 0.56
C THR A 72 -19.62 1.02 0.50
N ILE A 73 -19.14 1.71 1.54
CA ILE A 73 -17.74 2.17 1.60
C ILE A 73 -16.96 1.58 2.77
N VAL A 74 -17.64 1.25 3.87
CA VAL A 74 -17.03 0.62 5.04
C VAL A 74 -17.09 -0.88 4.92
N ASN A 75 -15.93 -1.53 4.87
CA ASN A 75 -15.79 -2.96 4.71
C ASN A 75 -15.34 -3.60 6.02
N LYS A 76 -15.99 -4.72 6.40
CA LYS A 76 -15.54 -5.54 7.50
C LYS A 76 -14.27 -6.29 7.10
N VAL A 77 -13.28 -6.30 7.97
CA VAL A 77 -12.03 -7.04 7.79
C VAL A 77 -12.11 -8.32 8.61
N SER A 78 -12.15 -9.45 7.90
CA SER A 78 -12.29 -10.79 8.53
C SER A 78 -10.96 -11.44 8.87
N SER A 79 -9.82 -10.82 8.50
CA SER A 79 -8.50 -11.38 8.75
C SER A 79 -8.08 -11.19 10.20
N PRO A 80 -7.78 -12.26 10.96
CA PRO A 80 -7.31 -12.15 12.34
C PRO A 80 -5.88 -11.62 12.46
N ASP A 81 -5.12 -11.58 11.34
CA ASP A 81 -3.70 -11.18 11.34
C ASP A 81 -3.50 -9.65 11.26
N VAL A 82 -4.56 -8.90 11.02
CA VAL A 82 -4.50 -7.45 10.94
C VAL A 82 -5.29 -6.84 12.09
N GLY A 83 -4.72 -5.92 12.81
CA GLY A 83 -5.31 -5.32 14.00
C GLY A 83 -6.39 -4.28 13.67
N MET A 84 -7.27 -4.54 12.67
CA MET A 84 -8.37 -3.67 12.29
C MET A 84 -9.62 -4.49 11.99
N ASN A 85 -10.79 -3.98 12.41
CA ASN A 85 -12.10 -4.62 12.18
C ASN A 85 -12.80 -4.08 10.94
N TYR A 86 -12.56 -2.82 10.60
CA TYR A 86 -13.18 -2.15 9.47
C TYR A 86 -12.17 -1.30 8.71
N SER A 87 -12.34 -1.24 7.39
CA SER A 87 -11.55 -0.38 6.52
C SER A 87 -12.41 0.42 5.57
N LEU A 88 -11.90 1.57 5.16
CA LEU A 88 -12.45 2.44 4.13
C LEU A 88 -11.35 2.83 3.16
N ASN A 89 -11.59 2.64 1.88
CA ASN A 89 -10.65 2.98 0.81
C ASN A 89 -11.35 3.89 -0.20
N PRO A 90 -11.04 5.21 -0.22
CA PRO A 90 -11.62 6.16 -1.16
C PRO A 90 -11.29 5.85 -2.61
N TYR A 91 -10.19 5.15 -2.82
CA TYR A 91 -9.65 4.79 -4.12
C TYR A 91 -9.45 3.28 -4.23
N GLN A 92 -9.49 2.75 -5.46
CA GLN A 92 -9.05 1.40 -5.80
C GLN A 92 -7.99 1.51 -6.91
N GLY A 93 -6.90 0.73 -6.81
CA GLY A 93 -5.64 1.03 -7.49
C GLY A 93 -4.82 2.06 -6.73
N CYS A 94 -3.52 2.12 -6.96
CA CYS A 94 -2.63 3.02 -6.21
C CYS A 94 -1.43 3.46 -7.05
N GLU A 95 -1.29 4.76 -7.24
CA GLU A 95 -0.21 5.35 -8.03
C GLU A 95 1.16 5.22 -7.38
N HIS A 96 1.27 4.90 -6.09
CA HIS A 96 2.56 4.72 -5.41
C HIS A 96 3.42 3.63 -6.04
N GLY A 97 2.81 2.62 -6.65
CA GLY A 97 3.52 1.62 -7.43
C GLY A 97 4.39 0.67 -6.62
N CYS A 98 4.15 0.50 -5.31
CA CYS A 98 4.92 -0.43 -4.49
C CYS A 98 4.90 -1.82 -5.11
N ILE A 99 6.10 -2.39 -5.36
CA ILE A 99 6.22 -3.65 -6.12
C ILE A 99 5.67 -4.87 -5.35
N TYR A 100 5.76 -4.84 -4.05
CA TYR A 100 5.34 -5.92 -3.14
C TYR A 100 3.88 -5.81 -2.67
N CYS A 101 3.10 -4.84 -3.18
CA CYS A 101 1.81 -4.47 -2.61
C CYS A 101 0.77 -5.58 -2.77
N TYR A 102 0.28 -6.13 -1.64
CA TYR A 102 -0.75 -7.17 -1.63
C TYR A 102 -2.10 -6.72 -2.24
N ALA A 103 -2.37 -5.42 -2.22
CA ALA A 103 -3.60 -4.85 -2.74
C ALA A 103 -3.72 -4.95 -4.28
N ARG A 104 -2.62 -5.22 -4.99
CA ARG A 104 -2.62 -5.40 -6.45
C ARG A 104 -3.63 -6.45 -6.91
N ASN A 105 -3.72 -7.58 -6.22
CA ASN A 105 -4.66 -8.66 -6.54
C ASN A 105 -6.14 -8.23 -6.46
N THR A 106 -6.46 -7.17 -5.70
CA THR A 106 -7.85 -6.70 -5.60
C THR A 106 -8.31 -5.95 -6.85
N HIS A 107 -7.39 -5.55 -7.72
CA HIS A 107 -7.69 -4.88 -8.97
C HIS A 107 -8.33 -5.82 -10.00
N GLU A 108 -8.02 -7.11 -9.88
CA GLU A 108 -8.57 -8.16 -10.72
C GLU A 108 -10.09 -8.30 -10.60
N TYR A 109 -10.67 -8.01 -9.40
CA TYR A 109 -12.14 -7.99 -9.23
C TYR A 109 -12.87 -6.90 -10.04
N TRP A 110 -12.11 -5.93 -10.55
CA TRP A 110 -12.61 -4.84 -11.39
C TRP A 110 -12.32 -5.06 -12.88
N GLY A 111 -11.88 -6.25 -13.26
CA GLY A 111 -11.54 -6.60 -14.64
C GLY A 111 -10.18 -6.11 -15.11
N TYR A 112 -9.35 -5.54 -14.22
CA TYR A 112 -8.03 -5.00 -14.56
C TYR A 112 -6.90 -5.92 -14.10
N SER A 113 -5.70 -5.74 -14.69
CA SER A 113 -4.51 -6.46 -14.26
C SER A 113 -3.99 -5.97 -12.91
N ALA A 114 -3.44 -6.91 -12.11
CA ALA A 114 -2.70 -6.60 -10.88
C ALA A 114 -1.35 -5.88 -11.13
N GLY A 115 -0.88 -5.86 -12.37
CA GLY A 115 0.39 -5.25 -12.80
C GLY A 115 0.30 -3.72 -12.95
N LEU A 116 0.60 -3.25 -14.17
CA LEU A 116 0.60 -1.83 -14.50
C LEU A 116 -0.77 -1.16 -14.36
N ASP A 117 -1.85 -1.89 -14.63
CA ASP A 117 -3.20 -1.33 -14.50
C ASP A 117 -3.50 -0.88 -13.07
N PHE A 118 -3.01 -1.60 -12.05
CA PHE A 118 -3.15 -1.20 -10.65
C PHE A 118 -2.56 0.18 -10.34
N GLU A 119 -1.53 0.59 -11.08
CA GLU A 119 -0.85 1.87 -10.91
C GLU A 119 -1.37 2.98 -11.83
N ARG A 120 -2.09 2.61 -12.89
CA ARG A 120 -2.51 3.54 -13.95
C ARG A 120 -4.01 3.77 -14.00
N LYS A 121 -4.82 2.78 -13.62
CA LYS A 121 -6.28 2.87 -13.63
C LYS A 121 -6.78 3.00 -12.20
N ILE A 122 -6.93 4.23 -11.74
CA ILE A 122 -7.37 4.52 -10.38
C ILE A 122 -8.88 4.71 -10.37
N LEU A 123 -9.58 3.81 -9.66
CA LEU A 123 -11.02 3.89 -9.50
C LEU A 123 -11.34 4.83 -8.34
N VAL A 124 -12.11 5.87 -8.60
CA VAL A 124 -12.38 6.98 -7.68
C VAL A 124 -13.81 6.89 -7.15
N LYS A 125 -13.98 6.78 -5.84
CA LYS A 125 -15.27 6.64 -5.15
C LYS A 125 -15.72 8.00 -4.62
N LYS A 126 -16.24 8.85 -5.51
CA LYS A 126 -16.61 10.24 -5.18
C LYS A 126 -17.64 10.33 -4.05
N ASP A 127 -18.54 9.36 -3.95
CA ASP A 127 -19.62 9.33 -2.97
C ASP A 127 -19.17 8.76 -1.60
N ALA A 128 -17.88 8.47 -1.41
CA ALA A 128 -17.37 7.86 -0.19
C ALA A 128 -17.73 8.64 1.09
N PRO A 129 -17.66 9.99 1.15
CA PRO A 129 -18.07 10.74 2.34
C PRO A 129 -19.55 10.57 2.67
N ALA A 130 -20.45 10.65 1.66
CA ALA A 130 -21.88 10.47 1.84
C ALA A 130 -22.25 9.05 2.29
N LEU A 131 -21.59 8.03 1.71
CA LEU A 131 -21.76 6.64 2.10
C LEU A 131 -21.26 6.37 3.52
N LEU A 132 -20.15 7.00 3.91
CA LEU A 132 -19.64 6.96 5.28
C LEU A 132 -20.63 7.59 6.25
N GLU A 133 -21.14 8.78 5.94
CA GLU A 133 -22.13 9.46 6.78
C GLU A 133 -23.39 8.62 6.96
N ALA A 134 -23.93 8.05 5.88
CA ALA A 134 -25.07 7.16 5.93
C ALA A 134 -24.79 5.91 6.80
N LYS A 135 -23.57 5.35 6.74
CA LYS A 135 -23.15 4.24 7.60
C LYS A 135 -23.14 4.63 9.07
N LEU A 136 -22.55 5.78 9.40
CA LEU A 136 -22.48 6.27 10.78
C LEU A 136 -23.85 6.66 11.34
N LYS A 137 -24.79 7.11 10.52
CA LYS A 137 -26.19 7.36 10.93
C LYS A 137 -26.99 6.09 11.21
N SER A 138 -26.56 4.94 10.72
CA SER A 138 -27.30 3.68 10.87
C SER A 138 -27.46 3.29 12.34
N ARG A 139 -28.68 2.97 12.76
CA ARG A 139 -28.99 2.54 14.14
C ARG A 139 -28.21 1.28 14.55
N SER A 140 -27.95 0.37 13.61
CA SER A 140 -27.21 -0.88 13.86
C SER A 140 -25.70 -0.72 13.97
N TRP A 141 -25.14 0.44 13.58
CA TRP A 141 -23.69 0.66 13.66
C TRP A 141 -23.28 0.93 15.11
N LYS A 142 -22.26 0.19 15.57
CA LYS A 142 -21.60 0.42 16.87
C LYS A 142 -20.20 0.93 16.61
N ALA A 143 -19.71 1.81 17.49
CA ALA A 143 -18.37 2.39 17.35
C ALA A 143 -17.28 1.32 17.32
N ALA A 144 -16.53 1.33 16.25
CA ALA A 144 -15.30 0.54 16.10
C ALA A 144 -14.38 1.31 15.15
N THR A 145 -13.10 1.33 15.44
CA THR A 145 -12.14 2.07 14.61
C THR A 145 -12.26 1.64 13.13
N ILE A 146 -12.51 2.61 12.25
CA ILE A 146 -12.45 2.44 10.81
C ILE A 146 -11.07 2.91 10.33
N VAL A 147 -10.35 2.06 9.59
CA VAL A 147 -9.04 2.43 9.05
C VAL A 147 -9.20 2.96 7.62
N LEU A 148 -8.84 4.24 7.43
CA LEU A 148 -8.62 4.82 6.10
C LEU A 148 -7.37 4.21 5.50
N SER A 149 -7.47 3.64 4.31
CA SER A 149 -6.52 2.73 3.68
C SER A 149 -6.75 1.26 4.10
N GLY A 150 -5.68 0.51 4.20
CA GLY A 150 -5.75 -0.94 4.42
C GLY A 150 -5.68 -1.72 3.13
N ASN A 151 -6.14 -1.14 2.01
CA ASN A 151 -5.97 -1.71 0.67
C ASN A 151 -5.12 -0.79 -0.23
N THR A 152 -5.56 0.44 -0.44
CA THR A 152 -4.83 1.45 -1.23
C THR A 152 -4.52 2.65 -0.35
N ASP A 153 -3.47 3.40 -0.66
CA ASP A 153 -3.12 4.59 0.12
C ASP A 153 -4.15 5.69 -0.11
N CYS A 154 -4.78 6.16 0.96
CA CYS A 154 -5.78 7.21 0.90
C CYS A 154 -5.19 8.59 0.57
N TYR A 155 -3.88 8.77 0.74
CA TYR A 155 -3.14 9.98 0.36
C TYR A 155 -2.27 9.78 -0.89
N GLN A 156 -2.58 8.81 -1.75
CA GLN A 156 -1.94 8.69 -3.05
C GLN A 156 -2.12 9.97 -3.89
N PRO A 157 -1.35 10.19 -4.99
CA PRO A 157 -1.42 11.42 -5.76
C PRO A 157 -2.82 11.88 -6.19
N ALA A 158 -3.74 10.94 -6.46
CA ALA A 158 -5.15 11.22 -6.76
C ALA A 158 -5.83 12.10 -5.71
N GLU A 159 -5.46 11.96 -4.43
CA GLU A 159 -6.08 12.72 -3.33
C GLU A 159 -5.82 14.22 -3.42
N LYS A 160 -4.75 14.68 -4.09
CA LYS A 160 -4.52 16.10 -4.35
C LYS A 160 -5.62 16.72 -5.22
N GLN A 161 -6.15 15.92 -6.15
CA GLN A 161 -7.16 16.37 -7.09
C GLN A 161 -8.58 16.21 -6.55
N PHE A 162 -8.85 15.10 -5.84
CA PHE A 162 -10.22 14.74 -5.49
C PHE A 162 -10.62 15.09 -4.07
N GLY A 163 -9.70 15.18 -3.11
CA GLY A 163 -9.98 15.60 -1.73
C GLY A 163 -10.91 14.68 -0.94
N ILE A 164 -11.11 13.43 -1.37
CA ILE A 164 -12.12 12.54 -0.79
C ILE A 164 -11.72 12.08 0.61
N THR A 165 -10.43 11.87 0.87
CA THR A 165 -9.92 11.50 2.19
C THR A 165 -10.21 12.59 3.21
N ARG A 166 -9.93 13.87 2.85
CA ARG A 166 -10.25 15.02 3.68
C ARG A 166 -11.75 15.09 4.00
N ALA A 167 -12.61 14.97 2.99
CA ALA A 167 -14.05 14.97 3.18
C ALA A 167 -14.55 13.81 4.08
N CYS A 168 -13.92 12.64 4.01
CA CYS A 168 -14.20 11.55 4.96
C CYS A 168 -13.73 11.89 6.37
N LEU A 169 -12.59 12.57 6.56
CA LEU A 169 -12.12 13.00 7.88
C LEU A 169 -13.06 14.02 8.51
N GLU A 170 -13.63 14.94 7.73
CA GLU A 170 -14.67 15.88 8.19
C GLU A 170 -15.92 15.15 8.71
N VAL A 171 -16.32 14.06 8.04
CA VAL A 171 -17.40 13.19 8.52
C VAL A 171 -17.01 12.50 9.83
N PHE A 172 -15.80 11.94 9.96
CA PHE A 172 -15.36 11.34 11.22
C PHE A 172 -15.34 12.34 12.37
N LEU A 173 -14.86 13.57 12.15
CA LEU A 173 -14.85 14.64 13.14
C LEU A 173 -16.28 15.03 13.53
N LYS A 174 -17.18 15.26 12.57
CA LYS A 174 -18.59 15.59 12.80
C LYS A 174 -19.29 14.57 13.70
N TYR A 175 -19.02 13.29 13.50
CA TYR A 175 -19.65 12.20 14.26
C TYR A 175 -18.84 11.76 15.47
N ARG A 176 -17.71 12.41 15.77
CA ARG A 176 -16.77 12.06 16.85
C ARG A 176 -16.41 10.56 16.83
N HIS A 177 -16.21 10.02 15.64
CA HIS A 177 -15.99 8.59 15.41
C HIS A 177 -14.50 8.28 15.28
N PRO A 178 -13.98 7.22 15.95
CA PRO A 178 -12.56 6.87 15.88
C PRO A 178 -12.13 6.40 14.48
N VAL A 179 -11.00 6.90 14.02
CA VAL A 179 -10.42 6.61 12.72
C VAL A 179 -8.92 6.32 12.82
N GLY A 180 -8.43 5.35 12.05
CA GLY A 180 -7.02 5.10 11.82
C GLY A 180 -6.64 5.49 10.38
N ILE A 181 -5.41 5.92 10.16
CA ILE A 181 -4.88 6.21 8.83
C ILE A 181 -3.63 5.35 8.59
N ILE A 182 -3.45 4.86 7.35
CA ILE A 182 -2.20 4.24 6.92
C ILE A 182 -1.74 4.93 5.65
N THR A 183 -0.52 5.49 5.64
CA THR A 183 -0.01 6.19 4.46
C THR A 183 1.51 6.13 4.32
N LYS A 184 1.99 6.33 3.10
CA LYS A 184 3.39 6.58 2.72
C LYS A 184 3.60 8.01 2.21
N ASN A 185 2.58 8.87 2.33
CA ASN A 185 2.60 10.18 1.68
C ASN A 185 2.60 11.32 2.71
N VAL A 186 3.42 12.33 2.42
CA VAL A 186 3.48 13.59 3.19
C VAL A 186 2.19 14.41 3.10
N LEU A 187 1.33 14.13 2.13
CA LEU A 187 0.07 14.85 1.92
C LEU A 187 -0.87 14.77 3.13
N VAL A 188 -0.68 13.81 4.04
CA VAL A 188 -1.44 13.74 5.31
C VAL A 188 -1.28 15.02 6.13
N LEU A 189 -0.15 15.73 6.02
CA LEU A 189 0.07 17.01 6.71
C LEU A 189 -0.80 18.15 6.19
N ARG A 190 -1.43 18.04 5.01
CA ARG A 190 -2.43 18.99 4.52
C ARG A 190 -3.63 19.10 5.47
N ASP A 191 -3.97 18.00 6.11
CA ASP A 191 -5.18 17.86 6.91
C ASP A 191 -4.91 17.96 8.44
N LEU A 192 -3.75 18.54 8.85
CA LEU A 192 -3.37 18.72 10.25
C LEU A 192 -4.44 19.43 11.08
N ASP A 193 -5.16 20.37 10.50
CA ASP A 193 -6.26 21.10 11.13
C ASP A 193 -7.38 20.16 11.65
N ILE A 194 -7.76 19.16 10.87
CA ILE A 194 -8.75 18.15 11.24
C ILE A 194 -8.14 17.10 12.18
N LEU A 195 -6.92 16.63 11.85
CA LEU A 195 -6.23 15.59 12.59
C LEU A 195 -5.95 16.01 14.04
N THR A 196 -5.59 17.28 14.26
CA THR A 196 -5.36 17.83 15.61
C THR A 196 -6.66 17.86 16.44
N GLN A 197 -7.77 18.24 15.83
CA GLN A 197 -9.08 18.22 16.52
C GLN A 197 -9.49 16.78 16.90
N LEU A 198 -9.29 15.82 16.00
CA LEU A 198 -9.53 14.40 16.29
C LEU A 198 -8.60 13.87 17.39
N ALA A 199 -7.33 14.32 17.41
CA ALA A 199 -6.34 13.89 18.41
C ALA A 199 -6.68 14.38 19.81
N GLN A 200 -7.21 15.60 19.97
CA GLN A 200 -7.64 16.17 21.26
C GLN A 200 -8.67 15.28 21.96
N GLU A 201 -9.45 14.52 21.22
CA GLU A 201 -10.48 13.62 21.72
C GLU A 201 -10.08 12.12 21.67
N ASN A 202 -8.82 11.81 21.37
CA ASN A 202 -8.31 10.45 21.15
C ASN A 202 -9.08 9.69 20.06
N LEU A 203 -9.46 10.36 18.98
CA LEU A 203 -10.23 9.78 17.87
C LEU A 203 -9.37 9.40 16.66
N ILE A 204 -8.08 9.74 16.66
CA ILE A 204 -7.18 9.50 15.52
C ILE A 204 -5.91 8.75 15.92
N ALA A 205 -5.45 7.87 15.04
CA ALA A 205 -4.11 7.31 15.03
C ALA A 205 -3.59 7.25 13.61
N VAL A 206 -2.36 7.70 13.38
CA VAL A 206 -1.76 7.70 12.05
C VAL A 206 -0.64 6.67 11.98
N ASN A 207 -0.69 5.79 10.97
CA ASN A 207 0.35 4.83 10.68
C ASN A 207 1.16 5.33 9.47
N VAL A 208 2.41 5.70 9.69
CA VAL A 208 3.33 6.12 8.61
C VAL A 208 4.25 4.97 8.25
N SER A 209 4.21 4.53 6.98
CA SER A 209 5.07 3.43 6.54
C SER A 209 6.46 3.93 6.17
N VAL A 210 7.50 3.34 6.79
CA VAL A 210 8.92 3.58 6.48
C VAL A 210 9.59 2.22 6.31
N THR A 211 9.87 1.83 5.07
CA THR A 211 10.31 0.46 4.72
C THR A 211 11.82 0.32 4.60
N SER A 212 12.55 1.41 4.46
CA SER A 212 14.02 1.44 4.35
C SER A 212 14.53 2.82 4.77
N LEU A 213 15.82 2.94 5.11
CA LEU A 213 16.54 4.20 5.26
C LEU A 213 17.35 4.54 4.00
N SER A 214 17.46 3.62 3.05
CA SER A 214 18.11 3.85 1.76
C SER A 214 17.14 4.43 0.74
N GLU A 215 17.43 5.63 0.26
CA GLU A 215 16.61 6.27 -0.78
C GLU A 215 16.71 5.52 -2.13
N GLU A 216 17.83 4.84 -2.40
CA GLU A 216 17.99 3.96 -3.55
C GLU A 216 17.02 2.77 -3.45
N THR A 217 17.01 2.08 -2.31
CA THR A 217 16.07 0.98 -2.03
C THR A 217 14.62 1.45 -2.15
N ARG A 218 14.28 2.63 -1.60
CA ARG A 218 12.93 3.19 -1.74
C ARG A 218 12.55 3.42 -3.20
N ARG A 219 13.44 4.00 -4.00
CA ARG A 219 13.14 4.30 -5.43
C ARG A 219 12.79 3.08 -6.23
N ILE A 220 13.45 1.96 -5.98
CA ILE A 220 13.19 0.71 -6.70
C ILE A 220 11.97 -0.05 -6.15
N LEU A 221 11.73 -0.04 -4.82
CA LEU A 221 10.61 -0.74 -4.19
C LEU A 221 9.29 0.05 -4.25
N GLU A 222 9.36 1.38 -4.16
CA GLU A 222 8.24 2.30 -3.93
C GLU A 222 8.40 3.58 -4.75
N PRO A 223 8.43 3.51 -6.09
CA PRO A 223 8.96 4.56 -6.96
C PRO A 223 8.27 5.92 -6.83
N ARG A 224 6.97 5.97 -6.52
CA ARG A 224 6.16 7.19 -6.49
C ARG A 224 5.65 7.57 -5.09
N THR A 225 6.29 7.06 -4.05
CA THR A 225 6.00 7.43 -2.66
C THR A 225 6.85 8.62 -2.20
N ALA A 226 6.53 9.21 -1.06
CA ALA A 226 7.35 10.25 -0.46
C ALA A 226 8.76 9.73 -0.12
N THR A 227 9.76 10.61 -0.16
CA THR A 227 11.15 10.28 0.22
C THR A 227 11.23 9.87 1.69
N ILE A 228 12.27 9.13 2.06
CA ILE A 228 12.49 8.69 3.45
C ILE A 228 12.54 9.89 4.39
N LYS A 229 13.32 10.92 4.03
CA LYS A 229 13.40 12.17 4.79
C LYS A 229 12.02 12.77 5.05
N LYS A 230 11.20 12.91 4.02
CA LYS A 230 9.83 13.45 4.15
C LYS A 230 8.92 12.58 5.02
N ARG A 231 9.07 11.25 5.00
CA ARG A 231 8.27 10.37 5.88
C ARG A 231 8.68 10.52 7.35
N LEU A 232 9.97 10.64 7.65
CA LEU A 232 10.45 10.91 9.01
C LEU A 232 10.03 12.31 9.49
N GLU A 233 10.10 13.32 8.63
CA GLU A 233 9.55 14.65 8.89
C GLU A 233 8.05 14.60 9.13
N THR A 234 7.29 13.79 8.36
CA THR A 234 5.85 13.59 8.58
C THR A 234 5.57 13.02 9.97
N ILE A 235 6.31 12.01 10.41
CA ILE A 235 6.19 11.45 11.76
C ILE A 235 6.44 12.55 12.80
N ARG A 236 7.48 13.36 12.63
CA ARG A 236 7.84 14.45 13.55
C ARG A 236 6.73 15.49 13.63
N HIS A 237 6.26 16.01 12.51
CA HIS A 237 5.19 17.02 12.50
C HIS A 237 3.88 16.51 13.11
N LEU A 238 3.51 15.25 12.85
CA LEU A 238 2.34 14.66 13.51
C LEU A 238 2.54 14.57 15.03
N SER A 239 3.71 14.12 15.48
CA SER A 239 4.04 13.99 16.90
C SER A 239 4.08 15.36 17.62
N GLU A 240 4.67 16.37 17.00
CA GLU A 240 4.71 17.76 17.50
C GLU A 240 3.30 18.36 17.66
N ASN A 241 2.34 17.90 16.86
CA ASN A 241 0.93 18.29 16.97
C ASN A 241 0.11 17.30 17.84
N HIS A 242 0.78 16.51 18.68
CA HIS A 242 0.16 15.54 19.60
C HIS A 242 -0.73 14.49 18.93
N ILE A 243 -0.53 14.22 17.65
CA ILE A 243 -1.23 13.18 16.90
C ILE A 243 -0.47 11.86 17.10
N PRO A 244 -1.11 10.80 17.65
CA PRO A 244 -0.44 9.53 17.89
C PRO A 244 0.03 8.87 16.59
N VAL A 245 1.34 8.57 16.49
CA VAL A 245 1.94 7.93 15.31
C VAL A 245 2.45 6.54 15.65
N ASN A 246 2.04 5.54 14.86
CA ASN A 246 2.68 4.25 14.76
C ASN A 246 3.48 4.18 13.45
N ALA A 247 4.71 3.69 13.50
CA ALA A 247 5.50 3.45 12.29
C ALA A 247 5.26 2.04 11.75
N MET A 248 5.06 1.90 10.45
CA MET A 248 4.94 0.61 9.77
C MET A 248 6.25 0.28 9.06
N LEU A 249 7.11 -0.55 9.68
CA LEU A 249 8.33 -1.08 9.07
C LEU A 249 7.95 -2.31 8.21
N ALA A 250 7.04 -2.11 7.27
CA ALA A 250 6.36 -3.18 6.53
C ALA A 250 6.25 -2.90 5.03
N PRO A 251 6.61 -3.92 4.21
CA PRO A 251 7.14 -5.22 4.62
C PRO A 251 8.65 -5.21 4.86
N ILE A 252 9.13 -6.13 5.69
CA ILE A 252 10.54 -6.53 5.73
C ILE A 252 10.75 -7.57 4.63
N ILE A 253 11.70 -7.29 3.75
CA ILE A 253 12.06 -8.15 2.62
C ILE A 253 13.45 -8.74 2.91
N PRO A 254 13.56 -10.04 3.21
CA PRO A 254 14.84 -10.69 3.44
C PRO A 254 15.82 -10.42 2.28
N GLY A 255 17.06 -10.10 2.63
CA GLY A 255 18.10 -9.79 1.63
C GLY A 255 18.01 -8.40 0.98
N ILE A 256 16.97 -7.59 1.28
CA ILE A 256 16.85 -6.22 0.77
C ILE A 256 16.94 -5.19 1.92
N ASN A 257 15.99 -5.20 2.86
CA ASN A 257 15.90 -4.22 3.96
C ASN A 257 15.90 -4.84 5.36
N SER A 258 16.00 -6.16 5.49
CA SER A 258 15.96 -6.85 6.78
C SER A 258 17.09 -6.46 7.73
N HIS A 259 18.24 -6.02 7.21
CA HIS A 259 19.38 -5.56 7.99
C HIS A 259 19.17 -4.16 8.62
N GLU A 260 18.16 -3.42 8.16
CA GLU A 260 17.90 -2.05 8.61
C GLU A 260 16.99 -1.95 9.84
N ILE A 261 16.39 -3.05 10.31
CA ILE A 261 15.31 -3.04 11.32
C ILE A 261 15.64 -2.21 12.56
N LEU A 262 16.84 -2.38 13.14
CA LEU A 262 17.26 -1.63 14.34
C LEU A 262 17.40 -0.14 14.06
N ASN A 263 18.03 0.22 12.93
CA ASN A 263 18.25 1.61 12.54
C ASN A 263 16.93 2.28 12.13
N LEU A 264 16.05 1.57 11.43
CA LEU A 264 14.70 2.03 11.11
C LEU A 264 13.90 2.32 12.38
N ALA A 265 13.88 1.38 13.33
CA ALA A 265 13.18 1.53 14.60
C ALA A 265 13.71 2.73 15.40
N LYS A 266 15.05 2.92 15.43
CA LYS A 266 15.66 4.09 16.04
C LYS A 266 15.19 5.38 15.35
N ALA A 267 15.31 5.46 14.03
CA ALA A 267 14.98 6.66 13.26
C ALA A 267 13.51 7.09 13.43
N VAL A 268 12.57 6.15 13.37
CA VAL A 268 11.15 6.48 13.58
C VAL A 268 10.83 6.80 15.04
N SER A 269 11.53 6.19 16.00
CA SER A 269 11.42 6.53 17.43
C SER A 269 11.93 7.94 17.72
N ASP A 270 13.07 8.32 17.16
CA ASP A 270 13.67 9.66 17.28
C ASP A 270 12.79 10.72 16.60
N ALA A 271 12.06 10.34 15.55
CA ALA A 271 11.08 11.21 14.88
C ALA A 271 9.77 11.38 15.68
N GLY A 272 9.55 10.64 16.76
CA GLY A 272 8.39 10.78 17.63
C GLY A 272 7.33 9.69 17.51
N ALA A 273 7.57 8.62 16.75
CA ALA A 273 6.65 7.48 16.73
C ALA A 273 6.54 6.84 18.14
N LEU A 274 5.31 6.48 18.53
CA LEU A 274 5.02 5.86 19.83
C LEU A 274 5.14 4.35 19.80
N SER A 275 5.05 3.74 18.64
CA SER A 275 5.19 2.30 18.44
C SER A 275 5.61 1.99 17.01
N PHE A 276 5.95 0.73 16.74
CA PHE A 276 6.09 0.26 15.37
C PHE A 276 5.53 -1.16 15.17
N GLY A 277 5.03 -1.40 13.96
CA GLY A 277 4.64 -2.72 13.47
C GLY A 277 5.53 -3.17 12.31
N PHE A 278 5.63 -4.48 12.08
CA PHE A 278 6.30 -5.05 10.92
C PHE A 278 5.55 -6.26 10.39
N THR A 279 5.76 -6.56 9.11
CA THR A 279 5.37 -7.83 8.48
C THR A 279 6.52 -8.32 7.62
N VAL A 280 6.70 -9.64 7.54
CA VAL A 280 7.56 -10.25 6.51
C VAL A 280 6.81 -10.21 5.19
N VAL A 281 7.50 -9.88 4.10
CA VAL A 281 6.90 -9.86 2.76
C VAL A 281 6.36 -11.24 2.39
N ARG A 282 5.18 -11.25 1.79
CA ARG A 282 4.64 -12.45 1.10
C ARG A 282 4.10 -12.04 -0.27
N LEU A 283 4.28 -12.87 -1.25
CA LEU A 283 4.03 -12.57 -2.66
C LEU A 283 2.87 -13.44 -3.18
N ASN A 284 1.66 -13.16 -2.68
CA ASN A 284 0.47 -13.95 -3.00
C ASN A 284 -0.13 -13.59 -4.38
N GLY A 285 -0.70 -14.60 -5.06
CA GLY A 285 -1.38 -14.43 -6.35
C GLY A 285 -0.43 -13.87 -7.42
N ALA A 286 -0.90 -12.93 -8.21
CA ALA A 286 -0.14 -12.33 -9.32
C ALA A 286 1.12 -11.57 -8.86
N ILE A 287 1.20 -11.19 -7.58
CA ILE A 287 2.34 -10.42 -7.05
C ILE A 287 3.65 -11.23 -7.15
N GLY A 288 3.59 -12.55 -6.97
CA GLY A 288 4.77 -13.41 -7.12
C GLY A 288 5.44 -13.23 -8.48
N GLN A 289 4.66 -13.32 -9.55
CA GLN A 289 5.14 -13.15 -10.93
C GLN A 289 5.61 -11.71 -11.21
N ILE A 290 4.91 -10.70 -10.65
CA ILE A 290 5.26 -9.28 -10.81
C ILE A 290 6.58 -8.98 -10.09
N PHE A 291 6.76 -9.48 -8.88
CA PHE A 291 7.96 -9.26 -8.08
C PHE A 291 9.17 -10.01 -8.67
N GLU A 292 8.97 -11.23 -9.14
CA GLU A 292 10.03 -12.00 -9.79
C GLU A 292 10.52 -11.33 -11.08
N ASP A 293 9.60 -10.87 -11.95
CA ASP A 293 9.94 -10.11 -13.16
C ASP A 293 10.71 -8.82 -12.82
N TRP A 294 10.25 -8.10 -11.80
CA TRP A 294 10.89 -6.87 -11.34
C TRP A 294 12.29 -7.10 -10.78
N ILE A 295 12.46 -8.08 -9.88
CA ILE A 295 13.75 -8.27 -9.19
C ILE A 295 14.84 -8.77 -10.16
N ARG A 296 14.47 -9.60 -11.14
CA ARG A 296 15.39 -10.05 -12.18
C ARG A 296 15.87 -8.91 -13.07
N LYS A 297 15.04 -7.89 -13.31
CA LYS A 297 15.40 -6.70 -14.09
C LYS A 297 16.16 -5.65 -13.27
N THR A 298 15.87 -5.53 -12.00
CA THR A 298 16.37 -4.44 -11.15
C THR A 298 17.59 -4.84 -10.33
N LEU A 299 17.65 -6.09 -9.85
CA LEU A 299 18.71 -6.63 -9.00
C LEU A 299 19.09 -8.06 -9.44
N PRO A 300 19.54 -8.26 -10.70
CA PRO A 300 19.75 -9.59 -11.28
C PRO A 300 20.68 -10.45 -10.44
N ASP A 301 21.80 -9.91 -9.94
CA ASP A 301 22.80 -10.63 -9.16
C ASP A 301 22.29 -11.12 -7.79
N ARG A 302 21.24 -10.50 -7.26
CA ARG A 302 20.66 -10.80 -5.95
C ARG A 302 19.32 -11.53 -6.05
N ALA A 303 18.72 -11.59 -7.25
CA ALA A 303 17.35 -12.06 -7.47
C ALA A 303 17.10 -13.44 -6.86
N ASN A 304 17.90 -14.44 -7.22
CA ASN A 304 17.74 -15.81 -6.75
C ASN A 304 17.88 -15.90 -5.22
N LYS A 305 18.86 -15.21 -4.63
CA LYS A 305 19.06 -15.19 -3.17
C LYS A 305 17.86 -14.58 -2.43
N VAL A 306 17.34 -13.46 -2.91
CA VAL A 306 16.19 -12.79 -2.28
C VAL A 306 14.94 -13.64 -2.39
N LEU A 307 14.64 -14.19 -3.57
CA LEU A 307 13.49 -15.07 -3.77
C LEU A 307 13.57 -16.33 -2.88
N GLN A 308 14.75 -16.94 -2.76
CA GLN A 308 14.96 -18.10 -1.87
C GLN A 308 14.73 -17.71 -0.42
N GLN A 309 15.28 -16.60 0.05
CA GLN A 309 15.10 -16.15 1.43
C GLN A 309 13.64 -15.79 1.77
N ILE A 310 12.87 -15.29 0.81
CA ILE A 310 11.43 -15.08 0.97
C ILE A 310 10.73 -16.45 1.10
N ALA A 311 11.06 -17.40 0.23
CA ALA A 311 10.50 -18.75 0.27
C ALA A 311 10.83 -19.46 1.59
N ASP A 312 12.05 -19.31 2.10
CA ASP A 312 12.48 -19.89 3.41
C ASP A 312 11.65 -19.35 4.58
N CYS A 313 11.12 -18.13 4.48
CA CYS A 313 10.20 -17.58 5.47
C CYS A 313 8.76 -18.12 5.36
N HIS A 314 8.43 -18.84 4.29
CA HIS A 314 7.06 -19.28 3.98
C HIS A 314 6.96 -20.75 3.58
N GLY A 315 7.81 -21.61 4.18
CA GLY A 315 7.75 -23.05 3.97
C GLY A 315 8.14 -23.51 2.57
N GLY A 316 9.05 -22.78 1.90
CA GLY A 316 9.53 -23.09 0.55
C GLY A 316 8.73 -22.45 -0.58
N SER A 317 7.74 -21.58 -0.29
CA SER A 317 6.91 -20.88 -1.28
C SER A 317 7.04 -19.36 -1.15
N LEU A 318 6.83 -18.62 -2.24
CA LEU A 318 6.77 -17.15 -2.18
C LEU A 318 5.49 -16.62 -1.49
N ASN A 319 4.50 -17.48 -1.31
CA ASN A 319 3.21 -17.18 -0.72
C ASN A 319 2.90 -18.08 0.48
N ASP A 320 2.27 -17.52 1.49
CA ASP A 320 1.70 -18.23 2.62
C ASP A 320 0.29 -17.74 2.91
N SER A 321 -0.67 -18.63 3.06
CA SER A 321 -2.07 -18.32 3.38
C SER A 321 -2.44 -18.60 4.84
N ARG A 322 -1.54 -19.24 5.62
CA ARG A 322 -1.81 -19.67 7.01
C ARG A 322 -1.91 -18.47 7.94
N PHE A 323 -3.06 -18.31 8.58
CA PHE A 323 -3.25 -17.27 9.60
C PHE A 323 -2.25 -17.44 10.77
N GLY A 324 -1.80 -16.31 11.32
CA GLY A 324 -0.79 -16.26 12.37
C GLY A 324 0.67 -16.38 11.89
N ILE A 325 0.90 -17.02 10.74
CA ILE A 325 2.24 -17.25 10.17
C ILE A 325 2.51 -16.34 8.99
N ARG A 326 1.58 -16.20 8.07
CA ARG A 326 1.75 -15.53 6.76
C ARG A 326 2.31 -14.10 6.80
N ASN A 327 2.09 -13.34 7.90
CA ASN A 327 2.60 -11.98 8.07
C ASN A 327 3.88 -11.93 8.90
N ARG A 328 4.22 -13.02 9.59
CA ARG A 328 5.38 -13.10 10.50
C ARG A 328 6.48 -14.02 9.98
N GLY A 329 6.14 -14.91 9.05
CA GLY A 329 7.03 -15.95 8.57
C GLY A 329 7.40 -17.00 9.62
N GLU A 330 8.09 -18.03 9.17
CA GLU A 330 8.69 -19.12 9.97
C GLU A 330 10.15 -19.36 9.53
N GLY A 331 10.86 -20.26 10.20
CA GLY A 331 12.25 -20.58 9.92
C GLY A 331 13.25 -19.56 10.47
N LYS A 332 14.54 -19.81 10.23
CA LYS A 332 15.65 -19.07 10.87
C LYS A 332 15.65 -17.58 10.52
N ILE A 333 15.41 -17.24 9.26
CA ILE A 333 15.42 -15.83 8.79
C ILE A 333 14.27 -15.05 9.44
N ALA A 334 13.07 -15.61 9.44
CA ALA A 334 11.92 -14.99 10.07
C ALA A 334 12.11 -14.84 11.60
N GLN A 335 12.77 -15.81 12.25
CA GLN A 335 13.10 -15.71 13.68
C GLN A 335 14.08 -14.56 13.94
N GLN A 336 15.15 -14.44 13.15
CA GLN A 336 16.10 -13.32 13.27
C GLN A 336 15.41 -11.94 13.11
N ILE A 337 14.45 -11.83 12.18
CA ILE A 337 13.65 -10.60 12.01
C ILE A 337 12.83 -10.30 13.26
N LYS A 338 12.20 -11.32 13.86
CA LYS A 338 11.42 -11.19 15.11
C LYS A 338 12.30 -10.78 16.29
N ASP A 339 13.49 -11.38 16.41
CA ASP A 339 14.43 -11.08 17.49
C ASP A 339 14.98 -9.64 17.38
N MET A 340 15.32 -9.20 16.17
CA MET A 340 15.72 -7.81 15.93
C MET A 340 14.58 -6.83 16.23
N ALA A 341 13.35 -7.15 15.85
CA ALA A 341 12.20 -6.31 16.15
C ALA A 341 11.90 -6.27 17.66
N HIS A 342 12.06 -7.40 18.37
CA HIS A 342 11.92 -7.44 19.82
C HIS A 342 12.98 -6.58 20.52
N LEU A 343 14.25 -6.73 20.14
CA LEU A 343 15.36 -5.91 20.65
C LEU A 343 15.11 -4.42 20.39
N ALA A 344 14.64 -4.06 19.19
CA ALA A 344 14.30 -2.69 18.84
C ALA A 344 13.22 -2.09 19.73
N ARG A 345 12.17 -2.88 20.06
CA ARG A 345 11.10 -2.44 20.98
C ARG A 345 11.64 -2.19 22.37
N GLN A 346 12.44 -3.12 22.91
CA GLN A 346 13.05 -2.96 24.22
C GLN A 346 13.95 -1.72 24.29
N LYS A 347 14.73 -1.45 23.23
CA LYS A 347 15.72 -0.37 23.20
C LYS A 347 15.14 1.02 22.97
N TYR A 348 14.13 1.14 22.10
CA TYR A 348 13.68 2.44 21.59
C TYR A 348 12.22 2.78 21.91
N PHE A 349 11.43 1.82 22.42
CA PHE A 349 9.99 2.01 22.64
C PHE A 349 9.52 1.53 24.03
N LYS A 350 10.43 1.15 24.95
CA LYS A 350 10.10 0.60 26.26
C LYS A 350 9.16 1.51 27.06
N ASP A 351 9.42 2.81 27.04
CA ASP A 351 8.70 3.78 27.86
C ASP A 351 7.63 4.58 27.06
N LYS A 352 7.33 4.13 25.82
CA LYS A 352 6.33 4.74 24.96
C LYS A 352 5.01 4.02 25.05
N VAL A 353 3.92 4.78 25.24
CA VAL A 353 2.56 4.25 25.31
C VAL A 353 1.75 4.73 24.11
N PHE A 354 1.16 3.82 23.37
CA PHE A 354 0.25 4.15 22.28
C PHE A 354 -1.18 4.25 22.84
N PRO A 355 -1.88 5.39 22.67
CA PRO A 355 -3.19 5.58 23.23
C PRO A 355 -4.25 4.70 22.57
N LYS A 356 -5.24 4.28 23.36
CA LYS A 356 -6.42 3.61 22.86
C LYS A 356 -7.38 4.65 22.30
N LEU A 357 -7.91 4.43 21.09
CA LEU A 357 -8.88 5.33 20.50
C LEU A 357 -10.21 5.28 21.26
N ASN A 358 -10.83 6.45 21.40
CA ASN A 358 -12.09 6.63 22.11
C ASN A 358 -13.28 6.23 21.23
N THR A 359 -14.06 5.26 21.67
CA THR A 359 -15.31 4.83 21.00
C THR A 359 -16.56 5.39 21.69
N GLU A 360 -16.44 5.86 22.92
CA GLU A 360 -17.57 6.29 23.75
C GLU A 360 -18.18 7.61 23.27
N LEU A 361 -17.36 8.51 22.75
CA LEU A 361 -17.82 9.81 22.25
C LEU A 361 -18.79 9.66 21.09
N TYR A 362 -18.57 8.71 20.20
CA TYR A 362 -19.50 8.42 19.12
C TYR A 362 -20.84 7.87 19.65
N GLU A 363 -20.79 6.93 20.60
CA GLU A 363 -22.01 6.36 21.20
C GLU A 363 -22.83 7.42 21.98
N ALA A 364 -22.16 8.32 22.70
CA ALA A 364 -22.81 9.45 23.37
C ALA A 364 -23.47 10.42 22.37
N TYR A 365 -22.74 10.75 21.27
CA TYR A 365 -23.28 11.60 20.20
C TYR A 365 -24.53 10.99 19.56
N LYS A 366 -24.48 9.68 19.27
CA LYS A 366 -25.57 8.95 18.65
C LYS A 366 -26.80 8.80 19.57
N GLY A 367 -26.57 8.64 20.87
CA GLY A 367 -27.62 8.53 21.88
C GLY A 367 -28.35 9.84 22.20
N GLY A 368 -27.97 10.95 21.57
CA GLY A 368 -28.55 12.28 21.85
C GLY A 368 -28.14 12.85 23.21
N GLN A 369 -27.22 12.21 23.92
CA GLN A 369 -26.65 12.73 25.17
C GLN A 369 -25.46 13.66 24.85
N LEU A 370 -25.70 14.77 24.22
CA LEU A 370 -24.80 15.91 24.37
C LEU A 370 -24.94 16.37 25.84
N LYS A 371 -23.91 16.10 26.65
CA LYS A 371 -23.81 16.77 27.95
C LYS A 371 -23.71 18.26 27.66
N LEU A 372 -24.76 18.99 28.06
CA LEU A 372 -24.87 20.44 27.98
C LEU A 372 -24.07 21.11 29.13
N PHE A 373 -22.84 20.63 29.40
CA PHE A 373 -21.94 21.25 30.38
C PHE A 373 -20.50 21.14 29.95
#